data_59ce36e2e50ca0edc10ef71911b586c3
#
_entry.id   59ce36e2e50ca0edc10ef71911b586c3
#
_cell.length_a   1.000
_cell.length_b   1.000
_cell.length_c   1.000
_cell.angle_alpha   90.00
_cell.angle_beta   90.00
_cell.angle_gamma   90.00
#
_symmetry.space_group_name_H-M   'P 1'
#
loop_
_entity.id
_entity.type
_entity.pdbx_description
1 polymer ?
#
loop_
_entity_poly.entity_id
_entity_poly.type
_entity_poly.pdbx_seq_one_letter_code
_entity_poly.pdbx_strand_id
1 'polypeptide(L)'
;MSIRNYTWRGAILLFAGAWIGILVFLAYGVAGTIFRNLDSKTIAGYINGLILVRMNHLEYVCAALIVVSSFVLYRRQKSLWSRVRGIVSGVMLINLFFYADFITPQMTMLKEKIVDFDQYAKENDPRPERKEFDAWHRRYSALVGFNIVLALLVVGLTLRERDE
;
A
#
# COMPACT_ATOMS: atom_id res chain seq x y z
N MET A 1 -33.89 -0.55 -3.72
CA MET A 1 -32.55 -0.93 -3.24
C MET A 1 -32.57 -1.24 -1.75
N SER A 2 -31.94 -2.34 -1.31
CA SER A 2 -31.90 -2.70 0.12
C SER A 2 -30.90 -1.82 0.86
N ILE A 3 -31.28 -1.23 2.01
CA ILE A 3 -30.41 -0.47 2.94
C ILE A 3 -29.10 -1.20 3.19
N ARG A 4 -29.12 -2.52 3.23
CA ARG A 4 -27.99 -3.41 3.41
C ARG A 4 -26.93 -3.33 2.31
N ASN A 5 -27.27 -2.97 1.07
CA ASN A 5 -26.29 -2.79 -0.03
C ASN A 5 -25.57 -1.45 0.08
N TYR A 6 -26.22 -0.41 0.57
CA TYR A 6 -25.60 0.88 0.87
C TYR A 6 -24.49 0.74 1.93
N THR A 7 -24.73 -0.06 2.98
CA THR A 7 -23.73 -0.30 4.03
C THR A 7 -22.44 -0.92 3.46
N TRP A 8 -22.56 -1.94 2.61
CA TRP A 8 -21.37 -2.58 2.02
C TRP A 8 -20.64 -1.70 1.02
N ARG A 9 -21.37 -0.90 0.23
CA ARG A 9 -20.75 0.12 -0.65
C ARG A 9 -20.06 1.20 0.16
N GLY A 10 -20.70 1.70 1.20
CA GLY A 10 -20.13 2.67 2.13
C GLY A 10 -18.83 2.14 2.77
N ALA A 11 -18.81 0.87 3.18
CA ALA A 11 -17.63 0.23 3.72
C ALA A 11 -16.48 0.20 2.69
N ILE A 12 -16.75 -0.19 1.43
CA ILE A 12 -15.72 -0.17 0.38
C ILE A 12 -15.15 1.23 0.19
N LEU A 13 -16.00 2.24 0.05
CA LEU A 13 -15.56 3.63 -0.15
C LEU A 13 -14.75 4.16 1.03
N LEU A 14 -15.19 3.86 2.26
CA LEU A 14 -14.49 4.25 3.48
C LEU A 14 -13.09 3.61 3.55
N PHE A 15 -12.99 2.29 3.39
CA PHE A 15 -11.74 1.59 3.55
C PHE A 15 -10.78 1.78 2.36
N ALA A 16 -11.30 1.94 1.14
CA ALA A 16 -10.47 2.32 -0.01
C ALA A 16 -9.92 3.76 0.15
N GLY A 17 -10.76 4.70 0.59
CA GLY A 17 -10.33 6.06 0.90
C GLY A 17 -9.32 6.12 2.04
N ALA A 18 -9.53 5.36 3.12
CA ALA A 18 -8.58 5.22 4.22
C ALA A 18 -7.25 4.64 3.74
N TRP A 19 -7.26 3.60 2.92
CA TRP A 19 -6.04 3.01 2.36
C TRP A 19 -5.26 3.99 1.50
N ILE A 20 -5.92 4.68 0.57
CA ILE A 20 -5.28 5.76 -0.23
C ILE A 20 -4.69 6.83 0.69
N GLY A 21 -5.45 7.27 1.70
CA GLY A 21 -5.00 8.26 2.67
C GLY A 21 -3.75 7.83 3.44
N ILE A 22 -3.69 6.57 3.90
CA ILE A 22 -2.52 5.99 4.56
C ILE A 22 -1.30 6.04 3.64
N LEU A 23 -1.41 5.55 2.40
CA LEU A 23 -0.29 5.48 1.46
C LEU A 23 0.23 6.88 1.08
N VAL A 24 -0.67 7.81 0.79
CA VAL A 24 -0.32 9.19 0.44
C VAL A 24 0.31 9.90 1.64
N PHE A 25 -0.27 9.76 2.83
CA PHE A 25 0.26 10.37 4.05
C PHE A 25 1.65 9.82 4.40
N LEU A 26 1.88 8.52 4.24
CA LEU A 26 3.20 7.92 4.44
C LEU A 26 4.23 8.48 3.46
N ALA A 27 3.90 8.53 2.18
CA ALA A 27 4.84 8.96 1.14
C ALA A 27 5.24 10.43 1.28
N TYR A 28 4.27 11.32 1.46
CA TYR A 28 4.49 12.78 1.45
C TYR A 28 4.59 13.39 2.84
N GLY A 29 3.75 12.98 3.76
CA GLY A 29 3.71 13.52 5.12
C GLY A 29 4.83 12.95 5.99
N VAL A 30 4.85 11.64 6.17
CA VAL A 30 5.75 10.98 7.13
C VAL A 30 7.17 10.87 6.60
N ALA A 31 7.38 10.17 5.49
CA ALA A 31 8.72 9.97 4.94
C ALA A 31 9.40 11.30 4.59
N GLY A 32 8.70 12.19 3.89
CA GLY A 32 9.22 13.51 3.54
C GLY A 32 9.61 14.35 4.74
N THR A 33 8.86 14.29 5.85
CA THR A 33 9.17 15.01 7.09
C THR A 33 10.37 14.41 7.79
N ILE A 34 10.41 13.08 7.95
CA ILE A 34 11.50 12.37 8.63
C ILE A 34 12.83 12.65 7.93
N PHE A 35 12.91 12.41 6.60
CA PHE A 35 14.16 12.56 5.85
C PHE A 35 14.63 14.00 5.66
N ARG A 36 13.77 15.02 5.89
CA ARG A 36 14.16 16.43 5.85
C ARG A 36 14.62 16.99 7.18
N ASN A 37 14.18 16.41 8.30
CA ASN A 37 14.42 16.95 9.63
C ASN A 37 15.40 16.12 10.47
N LEU A 38 15.85 14.97 9.99
CA LEU A 38 16.89 14.18 10.63
C LEU A 38 18.17 14.23 9.80
N ASP A 39 19.28 14.57 10.46
CA ASP A 39 20.59 14.67 9.81
C ASP A 39 21.10 13.29 9.34
N SER A 40 20.78 12.23 10.09
CA SER A 40 21.19 10.86 9.76
C SER A 40 20.12 10.16 8.91
N LYS A 41 20.49 9.76 7.69
CA LYS A 41 19.67 8.92 6.80
C LYS A 41 19.45 7.52 7.36
N THR A 42 20.41 7.03 8.13
CA THR A 42 20.34 5.74 8.83
C THR A 42 19.22 5.75 9.85
N ILE A 43 19.19 6.76 10.73
CA ILE A 43 18.13 6.93 11.73
C ILE A 43 16.79 7.20 11.05
N ALA A 44 16.75 8.08 10.06
CA ALA A 44 15.54 8.39 9.29
C ALA A 44 14.95 7.13 8.65
N GLY A 45 15.78 6.32 8.02
CA GLY A 45 15.39 5.06 7.39
C GLY A 45 14.90 4.00 8.39
N TYR A 46 15.50 3.96 9.60
CA TYR A 46 15.05 3.07 10.67
C TYR A 46 13.66 3.46 11.18
N ILE A 47 13.46 4.72 11.56
CA ILE A 47 12.16 5.22 12.06
C ILE A 47 11.07 5.05 11.00
N ASN A 48 11.35 5.44 9.76
CA ASN A 48 10.40 5.27 8.66
C ASN A 48 10.04 3.79 8.44
N GLY A 49 10.99 2.88 8.59
CA GLY A 49 10.76 1.43 8.50
C GLY A 49 9.81 0.90 9.58
N LEU A 50 9.98 1.35 10.84
CA LEU A 50 9.08 0.97 11.93
C LEU A 50 7.64 1.44 11.70
N ILE A 51 7.49 2.67 11.21
CA ILE A 51 6.16 3.23 10.89
C ILE A 51 5.53 2.44 9.73
N LEU A 52 6.31 2.13 8.70
CA LEU A 52 5.86 1.38 7.52
C LEU A 52 5.28 0.02 7.91
N VAL A 53 5.98 -0.75 8.74
CA VAL A 53 5.50 -2.07 9.21
C VAL A 53 4.15 -1.94 9.93
N ARG A 54 3.98 -0.93 10.78
CA ARG A 54 2.71 -0.70 11.48
C ARG A 54 1.58 -0.32 10.53
N MET A 55 1.89 0.49 9.52
CA MET A 55 0.91 0.89 8.51
C MET A 55 0.50 -0.26 7.59
N ASN A 56 1.41 -1.18 7.27
CA ASN A 56 1.07 -2.40 6.53
C ASN A 56 -0.04 -3.21 7.23
N HIS A 57 -0.05 -3.26 8.57
CA HIS A 57 -1.16 -3.92 9.29
C HIS A 57 -2.50 -3.21 9.07
N LEU A 58 -2.53 -1.88 9.04
CA LEU A 58 -3.76 -1.14 8.72
C LEU A 58 -4.18 -1.36 7.26
N GLU A 59 -3.24 -1.46 6.34
CA GLU A 59 -3.51 -1.79 4.94
C GLU A 59 -4.14 -3.18 4.82
N TYR A 60 -3.68 -4.19 5.58
CA TYR A 60 -4.30 -5.51 5.63
C TYR A 60 -5.74 -5.47 6.13
N VAL A 61 -6.02 -4.66 7.16
CA VAL A 61 -7.40 -4.47 7.65
C VAL A 61 -8.28 -3.85 6.56
N CYS A 62 -7.80 -2.79 5.90
CA CYS A 62 -8.52 -2.17 4.78
C CYS A 62 -8.76 -3.17 3.63
N ALA A 63 -7.73 -3.90 3.23
CA ALA A 63 -7.80 -4.90 2.17
C ALA A 63 -8.84 -5.99 2.47
N ALA A 64 -8.80 -6.57 3.68
CA ALA A 64 -9.73 -7.60 4.10
C ALA A 64 -11.18 -7.09 4.03
N LEU A 65 -11.45 -5.90 4.56
CA LEU A 65 -12.79 -5.31 4.58
C LEU A 65 -13.28 -4.96 3.17
N ILE A 66 -12.42 -4.48 2.27
CA ILE A 66 -12.75 -4.22 0.87
C ILE A 66 -13.08 -5.53 0.15
N VAL A 67 -12.25 -6.57 0.30
CA VAL A 67 -12.45 -7.87 -0.34
C VAL A 67 -13.74 -8.53 0.14
N VAL A 68 -13.98 -8.58 1.45
CA VAL A 68 -15.22 -9.14 2.04
C VAL A 68 -16.44 -8.38 1.55
N SER A 69 -16.41 -7.04 1.60
CA SER A 69 -17.53 -6.20 1.14
C SER A 69 -17.80 -6.39 -0.35
N SER A 70 -16.75 -6.45 -1.17
CA SER A 70 -16.84 -6.69 -2.62
C SER A 70 -17.42 -8.07 -2.92
N PHE A 71 -17.01 -9.10 -2.18
CA PHE A 71 -17.54 -10.46 -2.30
C PHE A 71 -19.04 -10.52 -1.93
N VAL A 72 -19.43 -9.90 -0.80
CA VAL A 72 -20.84 -9.86 -0.38
C VAL A 72 -21.72 -9.18 -1.43
N LEU A 73 -21.27 -8.04 -1.98
CA LEU A 73 -22.01 -7.35 -3.04
C LEU A 73 -22.09 -8.19 -4.32
N TYR A 74 -21.00 -8.85 -4.71
CA TYR A 74 -21.01 -9.75 -5.88
C TYR A 74 -22.03 -10.89 -5.71
N ARG A 75 -22.06 -11.53 -4.54
CA ARG A 75 -23.02 -12.62 -4.24
C ARG A 75 -24.47 -12.16 -4.35
N ARG A 76 -24.74 -10.90 -4.07
CA ARG A 76 -26.11 -10.33 -4.07
C ARG A 76 -26.53 -9.79 -5.43
N GLN A 77 -25.65 -9.11 -6.14
CA GLN A 77 -25.99 -8.37 -7.35
C GLN A 77 -25.66 -9.16 -8.62
N LYS A 78 -24.61 -10.00 -8.59
CA LYS A 78 -24.10 -10.78 -9.73
C LYS A 78 -23.84 -9.95 -11.00
N SER A 79 -23.63 -8.62 -10.83
CA SER A 79 -23.37 -7.71 -11.94
C SER A 79 -21.93 -7.87 -12.44
N LEU A 80 -21.68 -7.46 -13.69
CA LEU A 80 -20.33 -7.43 -14.26
C LEU A 80 -19.42 -6.51 -13.43
N TRP A 81 -19.92 -5.36 -13.02
CA TRP A 81 -19.16 -4.37 -12.24
C TRP A 81 -18.77 -4.88 -10.86
N SER A 82 -19.69 -5.58 -10.17
CA SER A 82 -19.38 -6.20 -8.88
C SER A 82 -18.34 -7.31 -9.01
N ARG A 83 -18.35 -8.07 -10.13
CA ARG A 83 -17.33 -9.08 -10.44
C ARG A 83 -15.97 -8.45 -10.68
N VAL A 84 -15.88 -7.42 -11.54
CA VAL A 84 -14.63 -6.72 -11.84
C VAL A 84 -14.06 -6.09 -10.57
N ARG A 85 -14.88 -5.41 -9.77
CA ARG A 85 -14.46 -4.86 -8.47
C ARG A 85 -13.88 -5.93 -7.55
N GLY A 86 -14.53 -7.09 -7.45
CA GLY A 86 -14.04 -8.21 -6.66
C GLY A 86 -12.66 -8.70 -7.11
N ILE A 87 -12.46 -8.82 -8.44
CA ILE A 87 -11.15 -9.20 -9.00
C ILE A 87 -10.09 -8.15 -8.68
N VAL A 88 -10.38 -6.86 -8.90
CA VAL A 88 -9.45 -5.76 -8.62
C VAL A 88 -9.09 -5.74 -7.13
N SER A 89 -10.07 -5.91 -6.23
CA SER A 89 -9.81 -5.99 -4.78
C SER A 89 -8.91 -7.18 -4.42
N GLY A 90 -9.08 -8.31 -5.07
CA GLY A 90 -8.21 -9.48 -4.91
C GLY A 90 -6.77 -9.21 -5.38
N VAL A 91 -6.61 -8.55 -6.53
CA VAL A 91 -5.29 -8.14 -7.04
C VAL A 91 -4.60 -7.17 -6.08
N MET A 92 -5.35 -6.21 -5.49
CA MET A 92 -4.83 -5.29 -4.48
C MET A 92 -4.27 -6.04 -3.26
N LEU A 93 -5.00 -7.03 -2.76
CA LEU A 93 -4.57 -7.84 -1.61
C LEU A 93 -3.30 -8.65 -1.94
N ILE A 94 -3.24 -9.27 -3.12
CA ILE A 94 -2.06 -10.03 -3.58
C ILE A 94 -0.85 -9.09 -3.69
N ASN A 95 -1.04 -7.91 -4.26
CA ASN A 95 0.02 -6.92 -4.41
C ASN A 95 0.52 -6.41 -3.05
N LEU A 96 -0.40 -6.17 -2.08
CA LEU A 96 -0.04 -5.83 -0.70
C LEU A 96 0.83 -6.93 -0.07
N PHE A 97 0.40 -8.19 -0.17
CA PHE A 97 1.17 -9.32 0.34
C PHE A 97 2.59 -9.33 -0.26
N PHE A 98 2.70 -9.09 -1.57
CA PHE A 98 3.99 -9.11 -2.23
C PHE A 98 4.95 -8.01 -1.74
N TYR A 99 4.49 -6.75 -1.61
CA TYR A 99 5.39 -5.69 -1.16
C TYR A 99 5.61 -5.69 0.37
N ALA A 100 4.61 -6.08 1.16
CA ALA A 100 4.72 -6.08 2.62
C ALA A 100 5.50 -7.29 3.16
N ASP A 101 5.22 -8.50 2.67
CA ASP A 101 5.77 -9.73 3.25
C ASP A 101 6.93 -10.32 2.44
N PHE A 102 7.13 -9.88 1.19
CA PHE A 102 8.28 -10.32 0.39
C PHE A 102 9.33 -9.22 0.24
N ILE A 103 8.97 -8.02 -0.24
CA ILE A 103 9.96 -6.95 -0.49
C ILE A 103 10.47 -6.32 0.80
N THR A 104 9.59 -6.02 1.76
CA THR A 104 9.98 -5.36 3.01
C THR A 104 11.05 -6.13 3.80
N PRO A 105 10.96 -7.47 3.98
CA PRO A 105 12.03 -8.25 4.62
C PRO A 105 13.36 -8.20 3.86
N GLN A 106 13.33 -8.24 2.51
CA GLN A 106 14.57 -8.11 1.71
C GLN A 106 15.26 -6.76 1.96
N MET A 107 14.48 -5.68 1.96
CA MET A 107 15.02 -4.35 2.29
C MET A 107 15.56 -4.27 3.72
N THR A 108 14.92 -4.96 4.68
CA THR A 108 15.38 -4.99 6.08
C THR A 108 16.72 -5.71 6.19
N MET A 109 16.88 -6.88 5.58
CA MET A 109 18.16 -7.60 5.55
C MET A 109 19.28 -6.79 4.90
N LEU A 110 18.98 -6.06 3.83
CA LEU A 110 19.97 -5.21 3.17
C LEU A 110 20.34 -4.01 4.03
N LYS A 111 19.41 -3.43 4.79
CA LYS A 111 19.72 -2.36 5.77
C LYS A 111 20.68 -2.84 6.84
N GLU A 112 20.51 -4.06 7.36
CA GLU A 112 21.40 -4.64 8.36
C GLU A 112 22.84 -4.85 7.82
N LYS A 113 22.98 -5.19 6.54
CA LYS A 113 24.28 -5.31 5.87
C LYS A 113 24.93 -3.96 5.58
N ILE A 114 24.15 -2.96 5.21
CA ILE A 114 24.66 -1.60 4.91
C ILE A 114 25.10 -0.89 6.19
N VAL A 115 24.42 -1.13 7.31
CA VAL A 115 24.65 -0.57 8.65
C VAL A 115 24.51 0.95 8.69
N ASP A 116 25.33 1.67 7.92
CA ASP A 116 25.38 3.13 7.89
C ASP A 116 25.17 3.68 6.47
N PHE A 117 24.05 4.36 6.27
CA PHE A 117 23.68 5.03 5.01
C PHE A 117 24.30 6.42 4.87
N ASP A 118 24.92 6.92 5.92
CA ASP A 118 25.53 8.26 5.96
C ASP A 118 27.02 8.21 5.61
N GLN A 119 27.62 7.00 5.58
CA GLN A 119 29.03 6.79 5.28
C GLN A 119 29.45 7.26 3.89
N TYR A 120 28.58 7.14 2.89
CA TYR A 120 28.85 7.55 1.50
C TYR A 120 27.69 8.37 0.94
N ALA A 121 27.99 9.29 0.03
CA ALA A 121 26.94 9.90 -0.78
C ALA A 121 26.28 8.81 -1.65
N LYS A 122 24.96 8.92 -1.85
CA LYS A 122 24.16 7.90 -2.55
C LYS A 122 24.71 7.55 -3.93
N GLU A 123 25.17 8.58 -4.65
CA GLU A 123 25.69 8.47 -6.04
C GLU A 123 27.04 7.75 -6.11
N ASN A 124 27.83 7.83 -5.03
CA ASN A 124 29.20 7.33 -4.96
C ASN A 124 29.37 6.14 -4.01
N ASP A 125 28.26 5.54 -3.55
CA ASP A 125 28.32 4.39 -2.66
C ASP A 125 28.81 3.15 -3.42
N PRO A 126 29.99 2.59 -3.09
CA PRO A 126 30.57 1.48 -3.81
C PRO A 126 29.92 0.13 -3.46
N ARG A 127 29.15 0.06 -2.38
CA ARG A 127 28.60 -1.18 -1.82
C ARG A 127 27.53 -1.78 -2.74
N PRO A 128 27.63 -3.05 -3.13
CA PRO A 128 26.63 -3.73 -3.95
C PRO A 128 25.27 -3.81 -3.24
N GLU A 129 25.25 -3.98 -1.92
CA GLU A 129 24.03 -4.02 -1.08
C GLU A 129 23.23 -2.74 -1.17
N ARG A 130 23.92 -1.60 -1.32
CA ARG A 130 23.25 -0.29 -1.51
C ARG A 130 22.50 -0.23 -2.84
N LYS A 131 23.11 -0.69 -3.91
CA LYS A 131 22.48 -0.72 -5.24
C LYS A 131 21.28 -1.67 -5.26
N GLU A 132 21.42 -2.81 -4.59
CA GLU A 132 20.35 -3.79 -4.47
C GLU A 132 19.18 -3.23 -3.61
N PHE A 133 19.48 -2.59 -2.48
CA PHE A 133 18.49 -1.90 -1.68
C PHE A 133 17.69 -0.86 -2.48
N ASP A 134 18.38 -0.01 -3.25
CA ASP A 134 17.74 1.00 -4.07
C ASP A 134 16.86 0.38 -5.18
N ALA A 135 17.25 -0.78 -5.71
CA ALA A 135 16.44 -1.52 -6.68
C ALA A 135 15.15 -2.07 -6.05
N TRP A 136 15.24 -2.68 -4.85
CA TRP A 136 14.08 -3.15 -4.11
C TRP A 136 13.17 -2.00 -3.67
N HIS A 137 13.75 -0.90 -3.22
CA HIS A 137 12.98 0.28 -2.84
C HIS A 137 12.18 0.87 -4.02
N ARG A 138 12.77 0.93 -5.22
CA ARG A 138 12.03 1.36 -6.43
C ARG A 138 10.86 0.41 -6.76
N ARG A 139 11.08 -0.92 -6.66
CA ARG A 139 10.02 -1.92 -6.87
C ARG A 139 8.90 -1.76 -5.86
N TYR A 140 9.26 -1.63 -4.57
CA TYR A 140 8.31 -1.35 -3.50
C TYR A 140 7.44 -0.12 -3.82
N SER A 141 8.07 1.01 -4.14
CA SER A 141 7.37 2.25 -4.44
C SER A 141 6.46 2.14 -5.66
N ALA A 142 6.87 1.40 -6.70
CA ALA A 142 6.04 1.16 -7.88
C ALA A 142 4.79 0.33 -7.54
N LEU A 143 4.93 -0.71 -6.72
CA LEU A 143 3.80 -1.56 -6.30
C LEU A 143 2.83 -0.82 -5.38
N VAL A 144 3.34 0.01 -4.47
CA VAL A 144 2.51 0.91 -3.65
C VAL A 144 1.74 1.89 -4.53
N GLY A 145 2.40 2.53 -5.50
CA GLY A 145 1.75 3.41 -6.47
C GLY A 145 0.68 2.68 -7.28
N PHE A 146 0.95 1.45 -7.70
CA PHE A 146 -0.03 0.61 -8.39
C PHE A 146 -1.24 0.31 -7.51
N ASN A 147 -1.07 0.04 -6.21
CA ASN A 147 -2.18 -0.14 -5.28
C ASN A 147 -3.05 1.12 -5.13
N ILE A 148 -2.47 2.31 -5.15
CA ILE A 148 -3.24 3.55 -5.15
C ILE A 148 -4.14 3.62 -6.39
N VAL A 149 -3.61 3.29 -7.58
CA VAL A 149 -4.39 3.28 -8.84
C VAL A 149 -5.52 2.24 -8.76
N LEU A 150 -5.24 1.04 -8.26
CA LEU A 150 -6.26 0.00 -8.07
C LEU A 150 -7.34 0.43 -7.07
N ALA A 151 -6.96 1.09 -5.97
CA ALA A 151 -7.91 1.60 -4.99
C ALA A 151 -8.84 2.67 -5.58
N LEU A 152 -8.30 3.59 -6.38
CA LEU A 152 -9.10 4.57 -7.13
C LEU A 152 -10.05 3.89 -8.11
N LEU A 153 -9.59 2.83 -8.78
CA LEU A 153 -10.45 2.04 -9.66
C LEU A 153 -11.59 1.35 -8.89
N VAL A 154 -11.32 0.77 -7.71
CA VAL A 154 -12.34 0.18 -6.84
C VAL A 154 -13.37 1.23 -6.41
N VAL A 155 -12.93 2.43 -6.05
CA VAL A 155 -13.83 3.56 -5.74
C VAL A 155 -14.71 3.89 -6.95
N GLY A 156 -14.12 4.09 -8.13
CA GLY A 156 -14.84 4.40 -9.36
C GLY A 156 -15.88 3.34 -9.76
N LEU A 157 -15.49 2.04 -9.66
CA LEU A 157 -16.40 0.92 -9.92
C LEU A 157 -17.56 0.88 -8.90
N THR A 158 -17.29 1.21 -7.64
CA THR A 158 -18.33 1.23 -6.59
C THR A 158 -19.33 2.36 -6.80
N LEU A 159 -18.85 3.53 -7.25
CA LEU A 159 -19.71 4.68 -7.56
C LEU A 159 -20.51 4.48 -8.82
N ARG A 160 -19.94 3.81 -9.83
CA ARG A 160 -20.61 3.54 -11.11
C ARG A 160 -21.73 2.51 -10.98
N GLU A 161 -21.59 1.55 -10.09
CA GLU A 161 -22.60 0.52 -9.86
C GLU A 161 -23.84 1.17 -9.19
N ARG A 162 -24.55 2.01 -9.98
CA ARG A 162 -25.87 2.50 -9.61
C ARG A 162 -26.88 1.39 -9.79
N ASP A 163 -27.88 1.43 -8.97
CA ASP A 163 -28.99 0.52 -8.86
C ASP A 163 -29.66 0.20 -10.22
N GLU A 164 -29.29 -0.93 -10.79
CA GLU A 164 -30.13 -1.63 -11.74
C GLU A 164 -31.09 -2.56 -11.01
#